data_73223fe21c6b2b785eae0727f0aeb175
#
_entry.id   73223fe21c6b2b785eae0727f0aeb175
#
_cell.length_a   1.000
_cell.length_b   1.000
_cell.length_c   1.000
_cell.angle_alpha   90.00
_cell.angle_beta   90.00
_cell.angle_gamma   90.00
#
_symmetry.space_group_name_H-M   'P 1'
#
loop_
_entity.id
_entity.type
_entity.pdbx_description
1 polymer ?
#
loop_
_entity_poly.entity_id
_entity_poly.type
_entity_poly.pdbx_seq_one_letter_code
_entity_poly.pdbx_strand_id
1 'polypeptide(L)'
;MEIKRKGSLLSFRPDIKVLDATLRDGGLCNNFAFSDDFAKALYKMNIAAGVDYMEMGYKASKAMFDPAKFGKYKFCDEADLQKIVGDHKSGMKLSVMADVGRTDFKKDIGDKKNSVVDMVRVACYITEIPAAIEMLEYCAKRGYETAVNVMAVSKARDEEIDAALEMLWQSPADCIYLVDSYGSLYPEQVAKLTLKYLEAGEKYKKSIGVHAHNNQQLAFGNTIEAASWGASMLDATVNGMGRGAGNCSMELLLGFLKNPKYHLPPVLRFITDYMLPLRQQGVVWGYDIPYLLTGRLNMHPSSAIACVREGNTDYEMFHRALLEKD
;
A
#
# COMPACT_ATOMS: atom_id res chain seq x y z
N MET A 1 -14.19 -26.12 2.04
CA MET A 1 -15.19 -25.22 2.66
C MET A 1 -15.57 -24.16 1.63
N GLU A 2 -16.83 -24.04 1.25
CA GLU A 2 -17.22 -23.07 0.22
C GLU A 2 -17.33 -21.69 0.88
N ILE A 3 -16.36 -20.82 0.60
CA ILE A 3 -16.39 -19.44 1.10
C ILE A 3 -17.41 -18.67 0.27
N LYS A 4 -18.54 -18.33 0.86
CA LYS A 4 -19.59 -17.54 0.23
C LYS A 4 -19.24 -16.05 0.29
N ARG A 5 -19.55 -15.30 -0.78
CA ARG A 5 -19.47 -13.83 -0.78
C ARG A 5 -20.22 -13.25 0.43
N LYS A 6 -19.56 -12.41 1.21
CA LYS A 6 -20.15 -11.81 2.41
C LYS A 6 -21.08 -10.65 2.02
N GLY A 7 -22.36 -10.95 2.07
CA GLY A 7 -23.43 -9.95 2.05
C GLY A 7 -23.79 -9.38 0.68
N SER A 8 -25.04 -8.99 0.53
CA SER A 8 -25.57 -8.32 -0.66
C SER A 8 -25.21 -6.83 -0.74
N LEU A 9 -24.74 -6.24 0.35
CA LEU A 9 -24.40 -4.82 0.46
C LEU A 9 -22.98 -4.63 1.02
N LEU A 10 -22.00 -5.00 0.20
CA LEU A 10 -20.57 -4.88 0.53
C LEU A 10 -20.19 -3.48 1.07
N SER A 11 -20.81 -2.43 0.52
CA SER A 11 -20.55 -1.03 0.91
C SER A 11 -20.87 -0.72 2.39
N PHE A 12 -21.66 -1.56 3.07
CA PHE A 12 -22.03 -1.38 4.49
C PHE A 12 -21.23 -2.26 5.45
N ARG A 13 -20.27 -3.04 4.99
CA ARG A 13 -19.50 -3.93 5.88
C ARG A 13 -18.78 -3.14 6.97
N PRO A 14 -19.08 -3.37 8.27
CA PRO A 14 -18.51 -2.60 9.38
C PRO A 14 -17.06 -3.04 9.72
N ASP A 15 -16.67 -4.23 9.30
CA ASP A 15 -15.33 -4.81 9.53
C ASP A 15 -14.26 -4.25 8.59
N ILE A 16 -14.66 -3.56 7.50
CA ILE A 16 -13.73 -2.92 6.59
C ILE A 16 -13.00 -1.77 7.30
N LYS A 17 -11.68 -1.78 7.14
CA LYS A 17 -10.77 -0.72 7.55
C LYS A 17 -10.05 -0.19 6.32
N VAL A 18 -9.89 1.12 6.25
CA VAL A 18 -9.19 1.81 5.17
C VAL A 18 -7.85 2.32 5.68
N LEU A 19 -6.80 2.06 4.90
CA LEU A 19 -5.47 2.60 5.13
C LEU A 19 -5.11 3.59 4.03
N ASP A 20 -4.70 4.79 4.42
CA ASP A 20 -4.12 5.79 3.52
C ASP A 20 -2.61 5.57 3.35
N ALA A 21 -2.19 5.24 2.14
CA ALA A 21 -0.78 5.07 1.78
C ALA A 21 -0.20 6.26 0.99
N THR A 22 -0.82 7.44 1.05
CA THR A 22 -0.44 8.60 0.21
C THR A 22 1.01 9.04 0.45
N LEU A 23 1.47 9.16 1.69
CA LEU A 23 2.87 9.53 1.99
C LEU A 23 3.84 8.41 1.61
N ARG A 24 3.45 7.15 1.81
CA ARG A 24 4.35 6.02 1.58
C ARG A 24 4.50 5.72 0.09
N ASP A 25 3.42 5.43 -0.63
CA ASP A 25 3.49 5.07 -2.04
C ASP A 25 3.63 6.32 -2.93
N GLY A 26 2.90 7.39 -2.61
CA GLY A 26 3.05 8.68 -3.29
C GLY A 26 4.45 9.28 -3.14
N GLY A 27 5.16 8.98 -2.05
CA GLY A 27 6.56 9.38 -1.87
C GLY A 27 7.50 8.85 -2.94
N LEU A 28 7.14 7.78 -3.63
CA LEU A 28 7.91 7.26 -4.76
C LEU A 28 7.84 8.17 -6.01
N CYS A 29 6.86 9.10 -6.06
CA CYS A 29 6.73 10.06 -7.16
C CYS A 29 7.64 11.28 -7.01
N ASN A 30 8.01 11.65 -5.76
CA ASN A 30 8.73 12.89 -5.46
C ASN A 30 9.91 12.69 -4.48
N ASN A 31 10.47 11.49 -4.40
CA ASN A 31 11.52 11.12 -3.46
C ASN A 31 11.17 11.44 -1.99
N PHE A 32 9.90 11.30 -1.60
CA PHE A 32 9.38 11.60 -0.24
C PHE A 32 9.53 13.08 0.17
N ALA A 33 9.67 13.99 -0.78
CA ALA A 33 9.83 15.42 -0.56
C ALA A 33 8.46 16.10 -0.34
N PHE A 34 7.74 15.69 0.69
CA PHE A 34 6.53 16.36 1.16
C PHE A 34 6.87 17.39 2.25
N SER A 35 6.20 18.54 2.23
CA SER A 35 6.31 19.54 3.29
C SER A 35 5.62 19.07 4.57
N ASP A 36 6.01 19.67 5.71
CA ASP A 36 5.33 19.45 6.99
C ASP A 36 3.86 19.87 6.95
N ASP A 37 3.56 20.92 6.21
CA ASP A 37 2.18 21.40 6.02
C ASP A 37 1.32 20.38 5.27
N PHE A 38 1.83 19.84 4.16
CA PHE A 38 1.17 18.76 3.42
C PHE A 38 0.86 17.57 4.33
N ALA A 39 1.86 17.08 5.07
CA ALA A 39 1.69 15.89 5.92
C ALA A 39 0.74 16.15 7.11
N LYS A 40 0.80 17.34 7.72
CA LYS A 40 -0.16 17.75 8.77
C LYS A 40 -1.58 17.88 8.24
N ALA A 41 -1.75 18.45 7.06
CA ALA A 41 -3.05 18.57 6.41
C ALA A 41 -3.61 17.19 6.06
N LEU A 42 -2.78 16.28 5.52
CA LEU A 42 -3.17 14.90 5.23
C LEU A 42 -3.58 14.14 6.49
N TYR A 43 -2.81 14.28 7.58
CA TYR A 43 -3.13 13.68 8.88
C TYR A 43 -4.50 14.14 9.40
N LYS A 44 -4.76 15.46 9.37
CA LYS A 44 -6.06 16.03 9.78
C LYS A 44 -7.20 15.60 8.86
N MET A 45 -6.94 15.55 7.56
CA MET A 45 -7.92 15.09 6.57
C MET A 45 -8.31 13.64 6.83
N ASN A 46 -7.36 12.74 7.05
CA ASN A 46 -7.62 11.33 7.34
C ASN A 46 -8.47 11.14 8.59
N ILE A 47 -8.20 11.89 9.66
CA ILE A 47 -9.03 11.90 10.87
C ILE A 47 -10.46 12.35 10.54
N ALA A 48 -10.61 13.47 9.85
CA ALA A 48 -11.92 14.02 9.48
C ALA A 48 -12.69 13.13 8.50
N ALA A 49 -11.97 12.38 7.65
CA ALA A 49 -12.55 11.40 6.72
C ALA A 49 -12.90 10.07 7.38
N GLY A 50 -12.48 9.83 8.64
CA GLY A 50 -12.74 8.59 9.37
C GLY A 50 -11.87 7.41 8.92
N VAL A 51 -10.72 7.68 8.29
CA VAL A 51 -9.75 6.66 7.86
C VAL A 51 -9.17 5.93 9.08
N ASP A 52 -8.99 4.63 8.98
CA ASP A 52 -8.57 3.80 10.11
C ASP A 52 -7.07 3.82 10.35
N TYR A 53 -6.27 3.87 9.27
CA TYR A 53 -4.82 3.88 9.32
C TYR A 53 -4.24 4.92 8.36
N MET A 54 -3.14 5.56 8.76
CA MET A 54 -2.32 6.40 7.89
C MET A 54 -0.89 5.88 7.86
N GLU A 55 -0.39 5.53 6.68
CA GLU A 55 0.99 5.07 6.48
C GLU A 55 1.92 6.25 6.23
N MET A 56 2.76 6.56 7.22
CA MET A 56 3.60 7.76 7.24
C MET A 56 4.78 7.72 6.26
N GLY A 57 5.17 6.53 5.81
CA GLY A 57 6.31 6.33 4.91
C GLY A 57 7.05 5.04 5.21
N TYR A 58 8.37 5.06 4.99
CA TYR A 58 9.24 3.90 5.21
C TYR A 58 10.12 4.06 6.45
N LYS A 59 10.55 2.92 7.01
CA LYS A 59 11.69 2.78 7.93
C LYS A 59 12.93 2.32 7.15
N ALA A 60 13.29 3.04 6.08
CA ALA A 60 14.45 2.68 5.27
C ALA A 60 15.77 2.97 6.01
N SER A 61 16.76 2.09 5.85
CA SER A 61 18.07 2.27 6.49
C SER A 61 18.84 3.42 5.87
N LYS A 62 19.29 4.37 6.68
CA LYS A 62 20.13 5.50 6.26
C LYS A 62 21.53 5.07 5.81
N ALA A 63 21.95 3.85 6.13
CA ALA A 63 23.19 3.28 5.62
C ALA A 63 23.06 2.86 4.14
N MET A 64 21.82 2.58 3.67
CA MET A 64 21.54 2.13 2.30
C MET A 64 20.98 3.25 1.43
N PHE A 65 20.29 4.22 2.02
CA PHE A 65 19.64 5.33 1.33
C PHE A 65 20.19 6.66 1.87
N ASP A 66 20.77 7.44 0.98
CA ASP A 66 21.36 8.74 1.30
C ASP A 66 20.28 9.75 1.72
N PRO A 67 20.26 10.25 2.97
CA PRO A 67 19.27 11.23 3.43
C PRO A 67 19.27 12.54 2.65
N ALA A 68 20.36 12.87 1.94
CA ALA A 68 20.41 14.07 1.10
C ALA A 68 19.58 13.94 -0.18
N LYS A 69 19.24 12.71 -0.60
CA LYS A 69 18.48 12.41 -1.82
C LYS A 69 17.00 12.16 -1.59
N PHE A 70 16.60 11.95 -0.35
CA PHE A 70 15.22 11.58 0.00
C PHE A 70 14.68 12.45 1.12
N GLY A 71 13.41 12.78 1.04
CA GLY A 71 12.68 13.42 2.13
C GLY A 71 12.52 12.51 3.37
N LYS A 72 12.20 13.13 4.49
CA LYS A 72 12.16 12.48 5.82
C LYS A 72 11.18 11.31 5.94
N TYR A 73 10.14 11.26 5.13
CA TYR A 73 9.16 10.16 5.09
C TYR A 73 9.71 8.87 4.47
N LYS A 74 10.93 8.90 3.90
CA LYS A 74 11.69 7.69 3.56
C LYS A 74 12.23 6.97 4.78
N PHE A 75 12.48 7.72 5.87
CA PHE A 75 13.12 7.21 7.09
C PHE A 75 12.18 7.18 8.30
N CYS A 76 11.17 8.04 8.33
CA CYS A 76 10.18 8.15 9.41
C CYS A 76 10.79 8.17 10.81
N ASP A 77 11.79 9.05 11.06
CA ASP A 77 12.34 9.24 12.39
C ASP A 77 11.26 9.72 13.36
N GLU A 78 11.27 9.23 14.60
CA GLU A 78 10.23 9.52 15.60
C GLU A 78 10.03 11.02 15.85
N ALA A 79 11.13 11.79 15.91
CA ALA A 79 11.05 13.24 16.09
C ALA A 79 10.33 13.97 14.95
N ASP A 80 10.51 13.46 13.70
CA ASP A 80 9.82 14.00 12.54
C ASP A 80 8.35 13.63 12.54
N LEU A 81 8.03 12.38 12.87
CA LEU A 81 6.64 11.93 12.97
C LEU A 81 5.88 12.69 14.05
N GLN A 82 6.48 12.83 15.24
CA GLN A 82 5.88 13.54 16.36
C GLN A 82 5.60 15.02 16.05
N LYS A 83 6.45 15.67 15.23
CA LYS A 83 6.23 17.03 14.72
C LYS A 83 4.97 17.18 13.87
N ILE A 84 4.59 16.09 13.16
CA ILE A 84 3.39 16.08 12.31
C ILE A 84 2.14 15.79 13.10
N VAL A 85 2.17 14.78 13.97
CA VAL A 85 0.96 14.24 14.63
C VAL A 85 0.74 14.78 16.04
N GLY A 86 1.75 15.40 16.65
CA GLY A 86 1.69 15.88 18.03
C GLY A 86 1.42 14.74 19.01
N ASP A 87 0.52 14.95 19.97
CA ASP A 87 0.15 13.96 20.98
C ASP A 87 -0.63 12.75 20.44
N HIS A 88 -0.98 12.75 19.17
CA HIS A 88 -1.71 11.68 18.47
C HIS A 88 -2.84 11.04 19.30
N LYS A 89 -3.85 11.84 19.66
CA LYS A 89 -5.01 11.41 20.48
C LYS A 89 -6.22 10.96 19.65
N SER A 90 -6.07 10.84 18.32
CA SER A 90 -7.16 10.36 17.46
C SER A 90 -7.32 8.84 17.54
N GLY A 91 -8.49 8.33 17.15
CA GLY A 91 -8.72 6.90 17.03
C GLY A 91 -8.07 6.27 15.78
N MET A 92 -7.54 7.07 14.86
CA MET A 92 -6.78 6.60 13.69
C MET A 92 -5.42 6.06 14.12
N LYS A 93 -5.00 4.92 13.58
CA LYS A 93 -3.69 4.34 13.84
C LYS A 93 -2.65 4.82 12.82
N LEU A 94 -1.40 4.91 13.25
CA LEU A 94 -0.27 5.24 12.38
C LEU A 94 0.51 3.98 12.01
N SER A 95 0.91 3.88 10.74
CA SER A 95 1.77 2.80 10.28
C SER A 95 2.99 3.30 9.53
N VAL A 96 3.99 2.44 9.42
CA VAL A 96 5.17 2.60 8.57
C VAL A 96 5.47 1.29 7.86
N MET A 97 6.08 1.37 6.68
CA MET A 97 6.53 0.20 5.94
C MET A 97 8.03 -0.07 6.19
N ALA A 98 8.37 -1.32 6.35
CA ALA A 98 9.74 -1.81 6.50
C ALA A 98 10.02 -2.92 5.48
N ASP A 99 10.85 -2.63 4.47
CA ASP A 99 11.16 -3.59 3.42
C ASP A 99 12.27 -4.56 3.88
N VAL A 100 12.07 -5.84 3.65
CA VAL A 100 13.13 -6.84 3.83
C VAL A 100 14.33 -6.46 2.96
N GLY A 101 15.54 -6.56 3.54
CA GLY A 101 16.78 -6.19 2.88
C GLY A 101 17.03 -4.70 2.67
N ARG A 102 16.09 -3.81 3.07
CA ARG A 102 16.21 -2.34 2.94
C ARG A 102 16.02 -1.58 4.25
N THR A 103 15.59 -2.27 5.29
CA THR A 103 15.46 -1.77 6.66
C THR A 103 16.38 -2.57 7.56
N ASP A 104 17.25 -1.90 8.31
CA ASP A 104 17.95 -2.51 9.44
C ASP A 104 17.00 -2.46 10.65
N PHE A 105 16.07 -3.42 10.72
CA PHE A 105 14.98 -3.38 11.68
C PHE A 105 15.46 -3.42 13.14
N LYS A 106 16.62 -4.05 13.40
CA LYS A 106 17.20 -4.09 14.77
C LYS A 106 17.70 -2.72 15.22
N LYS A 107 18.07 -1.85 14.27
CA LYS A 107 18.57 -0.51 14.53
C LYS A 107 17.50 0.57 14.32
N ASP A 108 16.69 0.43 13.26
CA ASP A 108 15.78 1.47 12.79
C ASP A 108 14.40 1.41 13.45
N ILE A 109 14.04 0.29 14.12
CA ILE A 109 12.75 0.10 14.81
C ILE A 109 12.97 -0.12 16.30
N GLY A 110 12.61 0.88 17.09
CA GLY A 110 12.66 0.83 18.55
C GLY A 110 11.41 0.20 19.19
N ASP A 111 11.25 0.33 20.50
CA ASP A 111 10.07 -0.16 21.22
C ASP A 111 8.85 0.73 20.96
N LYS A 112 7.67 0.13 20.80
CA LYS A 112 6.38 0.81 20.59
C LYS A 112 6.09 1.89 21.63
N LYS A 113 6.44 1.68 22.90
CA LYS A 113 6.20 2.64 23.98
C LYS A 113 6.87 4.00 23.77
N ASN A 114 7.88 4.07 22.89
CA ASN A 114 8.62 5.29 22.57
C ASN A 114 8.27 5.80 21.15
N SER A 115 7.24 5.24 20.51
CA SER A 115 6.87 5.55 19.13
C SER A 115 5.41 5.98 19.03
N VAL A 116 5.14 6.93 18.14
CA VAL A 116 3.78 7.30 17.73
C VAL A 116 3.19 6.29 16.75
N VAL A 117 4.02 5.43 16.16
CA VAL A 117 3.60 4.40 15.22
C VAL A 117 2.92 3.25 15.95
N ASP A 118 1.78 2.78 15.43
CA ASP A 118 1.01 1.66 15.99
C ASP A 118 1.31 0.34 15.28
N MET A 119 1.52 0.38 13.97
CA MET A 119 1.68 -0.80 13.12
C MET A 119 2.95 -0.71 12.27
N VAL A 120 3.70 -1.81 12.19
CA VAL A 120 4.77 -1.98 11.21
C VAL A 120 4.30 -2.94 10.12
N ARG A 121 4.33 -2.49 8.86
CA ARG A 121 4.02 -3.30 7.68
C ARG A 121 5.32 -3.78 7.04
N VAL A 122 5.57 -5.07 7.09
CA VAL A 122 6.76 -5.70 6.50
C VAL A 122 6.50 -6.01 5.04
N ALA A 123 7.28 -5.45 4.12
CA ALA A 123 7.19 -5.76 2.71
C ALA A 123 8.29 -6.73 2.28
N CYS A 124 7.92 -7.77 1.54
CA CYS A 124 8.84 -8.79 1.06
C CYS A 124 8.38 -9.39 -0.27
N TYR A 125 9.30 -9.96 -1.03
CA TYR A 125 8.97 -10.87 -2.11
C TYR A 125 8.68 -12.28 -1.58
N ILE A 126 8.05 -13.11 -2.43
CA ILE A 126 7.67 -14.49 -2.05
C ILE A 126 8.88 -15.33 -1.59
N THR A 127 10.06 -15.08 -2.12
CA THR A 127 11.31 -15.76 -1.77
C THR A 127 11.93 -15.30 -0.44
N GLU A 128 11.40 -14.21 0.15
CA GLU A 128 11.95 -13.57 1.34
C GLU A 128 11.11 -13.83 2.61
N ILE A 129 10.12 -14.71 2.54
CA ILE A 129 9.18 -14.98 3.65
C ILE A 129 9.87 -15.31 4.97
N PRO A 130 10.93 -16.16 5.03
CA PRO A 130 11.60 -16.42 6.30
C PRO A 130 12.20 -15.17 6.95
N ALA A 131 12.81 -14.28 6.17
CA ALA A 131 13.36 -13.02 6.67
C ALA A 131 12.25 -12.02 7.08
N ALA A 132 11.13 -12.03 6.36
CA ALA A 132 9.95 -11.25 6.74
C ALA A 132 9.39 -11.71 8.10
N ILE A 133 9.34 -13.03 8.36
CA ILE A 133 8.87 -13.57 9.64
C ILE A 133 9.81 -13.15 10.78
N GLU A 134 11.13 -13.18 10.60
CA GLU A 134 12.08 -12.66 11.61
C GLU A 134 11.79 -11.20 11.96
N MET A 135 11.54 -10.36 10.96
CA MET A 135 11.20 -8.95 11.16
C MET A 135 9.84 -8.77 11.84
N LEU A 136 8.83 -9.57 11.47
CA LEU A 136 7.50 -9.57 12.10
C LEU A 136 7.60 -9.94 13.59
N GLU A 137 8.34 -11.00 13.92
CA GLU A 137 8.58 -11.42 15.31
C GLU A 137 9.28 -10.34 16.12
N TYR A 138 10.25 -9.68 15.52
CA TYR A 138 10.97 -8.58 16.16
C TYR A 138 10.03 -7.42 16.49
N CYS A 139 9.18 -7.02 15.55
CA CYS A 139 8.22 -5.91 15.73
C CYS A 139 7.12 -6.28 16.74
N ALA A 140 6.55 -7.48 16.64
CA ALA A 140 5.52 -7.96 17.56
C ALA A 140 6.05 -8.03 19.02
N LYS A 141 7.27 -8.54 19.23
CA LYS A 141 7.92 -8.56 20.56
C LYS A 141 8.13 -7.16 21.15
N ARG A 142 8.17 -6.12 20.33
CA ARG A 142 8.26 -4.70 20.74
C ARG A 142 6.91 -4.02 20.94
N GLY A 143 5.81 -4.75 20.76
CA GLY A 143 4.44 -4.29 21.01
C GLY A 143 3.75 -3.61 19.84
N TYR A 144 4.31 -3.68 18.64
CA TYR A 144 3.63 -3.20 17.44
C TYR A 144 2.56 -4.19 16.94
N GLU A 145 1.48 -3.65 16.40
CA GLU A 145 0.65 -4.38 15.45
C GLU A 145 1.49 -4.64 14.19
N THR A 146 1.32 -5.80 13.56
CA THR A 146 2.16 -6.18 12.43
C THR A 146 1.33 -6.61 11.24
N ALA A 147 1.79 -6.24 10.05
CA ALA A 147 1.25 -6.75 8.80
C ALA A 147 2.37 -7.16 7.85
N VAL A 148 2.09 -8.08 6.92
CA VAL A 148 3.01 -8.46 5.87
C VAL A 148 2.41 -8.17 4.50
N ASN A 149 3.20 -7.54 3.64
CA ASN A 149 2.85 -7.20 2.27
C ASN A 149 3.67 -8.08 1.31
N VAL A 150 3.03 -9.13 0.76
CA VAL A 150 3.68 -10.03 -0.19
C VAL A 150 3.65 -9.39 -1.57
N MET A 151 4.78 -8.79 -1.96
CA MET A 151 4.92 -8.03 -3.20
C MET A 151 4.98 -8.92 -4.43
N ALA A 152 4.54 -8.39 -5.58
CA ALA A 152 4.61 -9.01 -6.89
C ALA A 152 4.04 -10.44 -6.93
N VAL A 153 2.97 -10.68 -6.18
CA VAL A 153 2.33 -12.00 -6.08
C VAL A 153 1.91 -12.55 -7.45
N SER A 154 1.64 -11.67 -8.42
CA SER A 154 1.34 -12.04 -9.81
C SER A 154 2.48 -12.76 -10.55
N LYS A 155 3.71 -12.71 -10.04
CA LYS A 155 4.88 -13.43 -10.60
C LYS A 155 5.11 -14.79 -9.93
N ALA A 156 4.49 -15.05 -8.79
CA ALA A 156 4.68 -16.28 -8.04
C ALA A 156 3.80 -17.42 -8.60
N ARG A 157 4.30 -18.64 -8.52
CA ARG A 157 3.52 -19.84 -8.84
C ARG A 157 2.58 -20.19 -7.69
N ASP A 158 1.48 -20.89 -8.01
CA ASP A 158 0.47 -21.28 -7.02
C ASP A 158 1.08 -22.02 -5.82
N GLU A 159 2.03 -22.93 -6.05
CA GLU A 159 2.70 -23.72 -5.00
C GLU A 159 3.62 -22.85 -4.10
N GLU A 160 4.23 -21.82 -4.68
CA GLU A 160 5.04 -20.86 -3.90
C GLU A 160 4.16 -20.00 -3.01
N ILE A 161 2.99 -19.60 -3.51
CA ILE A 161 2.00 -18.85 -2.73
C ILE A 161 1.46 -19.72 -1.58
N ASP A 162 1.10 -20.96 -1.86
CA ASP A 162 0.58 -21.88 -0.85
C ASP A 162 1.61 -22.11 0.27
N ALA A 163 2.87 -22.39 -0.08
CA ALA A 163 3.96 -22.57 0.90
C ALA A 163 4.22 -21.28 1.72
N ALA A 164 4.21 -20.12 1.07
CA ALA A 164 4.38 -18.84 1.75
C ALA A 164 3.24 -18.56 2.73
N LEU A 165 2.00 -18.79 2.33
CA LEU A 165 0.83 -18.58 3.17
C LEU A 165 0.84 -19.52 4.39
N GLU A 166 1.22 -20.78 4.23
CA GLU A 166 1.34 -21.73 5.35
C GLU A 166 2.29 -21.21 6.44
N MET A 167 3.43 -20.64 6.04
CA MET A 167 4.37 -20.03 6.99
C MET A 167 3.81 -18.75 7.60
N LEU A 168 3.18 -17.88 6.80
CA LEU A 168 2.66 -16.60 7.26
C LEU A 168 1.47 -16.74 8.21
N TRP A 169 0.63 -17.76 8.03
CA TRP A 169 -0.47 -18.03 8.96
C TRP A 169 0.02 -18.36 10.37
N GLN A 170 1.20 -18.97 10.49
CA GLN A 170 1.81 -19.29 11.78
C GLN A 170 2.65 -18.15 12.36
N SER A 171 2.92 -17.11 11.56
CA SER A 171 3.69 -15.93 11.99
C SER A 171 2.89 -15.02 12.94
N PRO A 172 3.51 -14.05 13.62
CA PRO A 172 2.79 -13.09 14.47
C PRO A 172 2.07 -11.98 13.68
N ALA A 173 2.04 -12.00 12.34
CA ALA A 173 1.33 -11.00 11.56
C ALA A 173 -0.16 -10.95 11.91
N ASP A 174 -0.71 -9.77 12.20
CA ASP A 174 -2.14 -9.54 12.41
C ASP A 174 -2.90 -9.46 11.09
N CYS A 175 -2.21 -9.02 10.02
CA CYS A 175 -2.77 -8.89 8.69
C CYS A 175 -1.80 -9.37 7.61
N ILE A 176 -2.32 -10.11 6.61
CA ILE A 176 -1.56 -10.53 5.43
C ILE A 176 -2.15 -9.84 4.20
N TYR A 177 -1.32 -9.08 3.48
CA TYR A 177 -1.74 -8.31 2.31
C TYR A 177 -1.44 -9.04 1.00
N LEU A 178 -2.45 -9.15 0.17
CA LEU A 178 -2.35 -9.41 -1.27
C LEU A 178 -1.90 -8.12 -1.97
N VAL A 179 -0.74 -8.12 -2.61
CA VAL A 179 -0.19 -6.92 -3.27
C VAL A 179 -0.06 -7.13 -4.77
N ASP A 180 -0.90 -6.45 -5.54
CA ASP A 180 -0.77 -6.35 -7.00
C ASP A 180 0.24 -5.24 -7.36
N SER A 181 1.53 -5.54 -7.19
CA SER A 181 2.63 -4.57 -7.34
C SER A 181 2.77 -4.00 -8.75
N TYR A 182 2.29 -4.74 -9.77
CA TYR A 182 2.43 -4.35 -11.18
C TYR A 182 1.12 -3.89 -11.80
N GLY A 183 0.02 -3.90 -11.02
CA GLY A 183 -1.31 -3.59 -11.52
C GLY A 183 -1.71 -4.51 -12.68
N SER A 184 -1.31 -5.78 -12.58
CA SER A 184 -1.43 -6.79 -13.65
C SER A 184 -2.59 -7.77 -13.44
N LEU A 185 -3.12 -7.87 -12.23
CA LEU A 185 -4.18 -8.80 -11.91
C LEU A 185 -5.53 -8.33 -12.44
N TYR A 186 -6.27 -9.27 -13.01
CA TYR A 186 -7.69 -9.11 -13.33
C TYR A 186 -8.58 -9.55 -12.17
N PRO A 187 -9.85 -9.09 -12.10
CA PRO A 187 -10.74 -9.38 -10.97
C PRO A 187 -10.87 -10.87 -10.63
N GLU A 188 -10.94 -11.74 -11.65
CA GLU A 188 -11.00 -13.19 -11.45
C GLU A 188 -9.77 -13.77 -10.73
N GLN A 189 -8.57 -13.23 -11.06
CA GLN A 189 -7.33 -13.62 -10.39
C GLN A 189 -7.27 -13.09 -8.96
N VAL A 190 -7.73 -11.85 -8.74
CA VAL A 190 -7.87 -11.29 -7.40
C VAL A 190 -8.83 -12.10 -6.55
N ALA A 191 -9.97 -12.53 -7.11
CA ALA A 191 -10.93 -13.40 -6.42
C ALA A 191 -10.27 -14.73 -5.99
N LYS A 192 -9.59 -15.41 -6.93
CA LYS A 192 -8.87 -16.68 -6.66
C LYS A 192 -7.83 -16.51 -5.55
N LEU A 193 -6.98 -15.47 -5.66
CA LEU A 193 -5.92 -15.21 -4.68
C LEU A 193 -6.50 -14.83 -3.31
N THR A 194 -7.54 -13.97 -3.28
CA THR A 194 -8.18 -13.60 -2.03
C THR A 194 -8.74 -14.82 -1.29
N LEU A 195 -9.34 -15.76 -2.00
CA LEU A 195 -9.82 -17.01 -1.43
C LEU A 195 -8.69 -17.83 -0.81
N LYS A 196 -7.55 -17.98 -1.48
CA LYS A 196 -6.35 -18.66 -0.93
C LYS A 196 -5.89 -18.00 0.38
N TYR A 197 -5.82 -16.67 0.41
CA TYR A 197 -5.41 -15.92 1.61
C TYR A 197 -6.41 -16.09 2.77
N LEU A 198 -7.70 -16.20 2.47
CA LEU A 198 -8.75 -16.37 3.48
C LEU A 198 -8.85 -17.78 4.03
N GLU A 199 -8.45 -18.80 3.27
CA GLU A 199 -8.69 -20.22 3.59
C GLU A 199 -8.19 -20.64 4.98
N ALA A 200 -7.10 -20.04 5.45
CA ALA A 200 -6.67 -20.21 6.81
C ALA A 200 -6.74 -18.93 7.66
N GLY A 201 -7.07 -17.79 7.07
CA GLY A 201 -7.21 -16.53 7.81
C GLY A 201 -8.18 -16.64 8.98
N GLU A 202 -9.32 -17.29 8.79
CA GLU A 202 -10.30 -17.55 9.86
C GLU A 202 -9.74 -18.45 10.96
N LYS A 203 -9.02 -19.54 10.59
CA LYS A 203 -8.43 -20.49 11.55
C LYS A 203 -7.40 -19.82 12.45
N TYR A 204 -6.57 -18.94 11.86
CA TYR A 204 -5.47 -18.28 12.57
C TYR A 204 -5.81 -16.85 13.03
N LYS A 205 -7.07 -16.43 12.88
CA LYS A 205 -7.57 -15.09 13.27
C LYS A 205 -6.81 -13.93 12.64
N LYS A 206 -6.42 -14.07 11.37
CA LYS A 206 -5.71 -13.05 10.63
C LYS A 206 -6.63 -12.27 9.70
N SER A 207 -6.46 -10.97 9.65
CA SER A 207 -7.11 -10.12 8.64
C SER A 207 -6.42 -10.29 7.30
N ILE A 208 -7.18 -10.16 6.21
CA ILE A 208 -6.63 -10.13 4.86
C ILE A 208 -6.77 -8.72 4.31
N GLY A 209 -5.66 -8.20 3.80
CA GLY A 209 -5.58 -6.89 3.18
C GLY A 209 -5.36 -6.96 1.66
N VAL A 210 -5.64 -5.86 0.98
CA VAL A 210 -5.34 -5.69 -0.44
C VAL A 210 -4.70 -4.34 -0.71
N HIS A 211 -3.63 -4.36 -1.50
CA HIS A 211 -2.98 -3.18 -2.05
C HIS A 211 -2.82 -3.36 -3.56
N ALA A 212 -3.52 -2.54 -4.35
CA ALA A 212 -3.59 -2.69 -5.80
C ALA A 212 -3.07 -1.44 -6.52
N HIS A 213 -2.15 -1.65 -7.48
CA HIS A 213 -1.71 -0.62 -8.42
C HIS A 213 -2.64 -0.51 -9.63
N ASN A 214 -2.63 0.67 -10.26
CA ASN A 214 -3.66 1.08 -11.25
C ASN A 214 -3.20 1.01 -12.70
N ASN A 215 -2.21 0.16 -13.02
CA ASN A 215 -1.60 0.10 -14.35
C ASN A 215 -2.61 -0.20 -15.46
N GLN A 216 -3.58 -1.08 -15.20
CA GLN A 216 -4.68 -1.41 -16.11
C GLN A 216 -6.00 -0.72 -15.74
N GLN A 217 -5.97 0.32 -14.91
CA GLN A 217 -7.15 1.02 -14.38
C GLN A 217 -8.10 0.14 -13.56
N LEU A 218 -7.60 -0.96 -12.99
CA LEU A 218 -8.39 -1.94 -12.25
C LEU A 218 -8.22 -1.85 -10.73
N ALA A 219 -7.35 -0.96 -10.21
CA ALA A 219 -7.04 -0.93 -8.78
C ALA A 219 -8.28 -0.82 -7.90
N PHE A 220 -9.21 0.10 -8.22
CA PHE A 220 -10.46 0.23 -7.48
C PHE A 220 -11.34 -1.02 -7.62
N GLY A 221 -11.55 -1.50 -8.84
CA GLY A 221 -12.35 -2.70 -9.10
C GLY A 221 -11.80 -3.93 -8.38
N ASN A 222 -10.48 -4.14 -8.44
CA ASN A 222 -9.78 -5.22 -7.77
C ASN A 222 -9.85 -5.11 -6.24
N THR A 223 -9.77 -3.90 -5.70
CA THR A 223 -9.96 -3.65 -4.25
C THR A 223 -11.37 -4.04 -3.81
N ILE A 224 -12.41 -3.65 -4.59
CA ILE A 224 -13.80 -4.04 -4.30
C ILE A 224 -14.00 -5.54 -4.48
N GLU A 225 -13.39 -6.16 -5.49
CA GLU A 225 -13.47 -7.61 -5.69
C GLU A 225 -12.87 -8.37 -4.51
N ALA A 226 -11.66 -8.01 -4.06
CA ALA A 226 -11.05 -8.61 -2.86
C ALA A 226 -11.94 -8.43 -1.63
N ALA A 227 -12.48 -7.23 -1.41
CA ALA A 227 -13.41 -6.97 -0.31
C ALA A 227 -14.70 -7.80 -0.42
N SER A 228 -15.22 -8.05 -1.63
CA SER A 228 -16.43 -8.86 -1.84
C SER A 228 -16.25 -10.30 -1.38
N TRP A 229 -15.04 -10.82 -1.47
CA TRP A 229 -14.69 -12.15 -1.00
C TRP A 229 -14.36 -12.20 0.50
N GLY A 230 -13.94 -11.10 1.12
CA GLY A 230 -13.75 -11.06 2.57
C GLY A 230 -12.50 -10.31 3.03
N ALA A 231 -11.69 -9.77 2.12
CA ALA A 231 -10.64 -8.84 2.53
C ALA A 231 -11.25 -7.68 3.32
N SER A 232 -10.61 -7.30 4.41
CA SER A 232 -11.12 -6.28 5.34
C SER A 232 -10.19 -5.11 5.56
N MET A 233 -8.93 -5.20 5.11
CA MET A 233 -7.96 -4.10 5.14
C MET A 233 -7.71 -3.60 3.72
N LEU A 234 -8.18 -2.40 3.40
CA LEU A 234 -8.16 -1.85 2.04
C LEU A 234 -7.22 -0.64 1.97
N ASP A 235 -6.18 -0.75 1.16
CA ASP A 235 -5.27 0.36 0.92
C ASP A 235 -5.80 1.28 -0.17
N ALA A 236 -5.67 2.58 0.04
CA ALA A 236 -5.95 3.60 -0.95
C ALA A 236 -4.97 4.76 -0.81
N THR A 237 -4.94 5.63 -1.81
CA THR A 237 -4.18 6.89 -1.77
C THR A 237 -5.04 8.03 -2.27
N VAL A 238 -4.85 9.24 -1.72
CA VAL A 238 -5.59 10.41 -2.18
C VAL A 238 -5.26 10.71 -3.64
N ASN A 239 -6.29 10.88 -4.46
CA ASN A 239 -6.19 11.08 -5.91
C ASN A 239 -5.39 9.98 -6.63
N GLY A 240 -5.40 8.76 -6.07
CA GLY A 240 -4.67 7.61 -6.60
C GLY A 240 -3.14 7.82 -6.65
N MET A 241 -2.58 8.76 -5.87
CA MET A 241 -1.15 9.07 -5.91
C MET A 241 -0.30 7.86 -5.58
N GLY A 242 0.67 7.54 -6.42
CA GLY A 242 1.59 6.43 -6.21
C GLY A 242 2.50 6.20 -7.41
N ARG A 243 3.45 5.32 -7.26
CA ARG A 243 4.42 5.00 -8.30
C ARG A 243 3.74 4.70 -9.64
N GLY A 244 4.17 5.35 -10.71
CA GLY A 244 3.70 5.11 -12.06
C GLY A 244 2.21 5.43 -12.23
N ALA A 245 1.41 4.42 -12.53
CA ALA A 245 -0.04 4.56 -12.72
C ALA A 245 -0.82 4.85 -11.42
N GLY A 246 -0.15 4.78 -10.27
CA GLY A 246 -0.76 5.01 -8.96
C GLY A 246 -1.50 3.79 -8.41
N ASN A 247 -2.44 4.05 -7.50
CA ASN A 247 -3.12 3.06 -6.66
C ASN A 247 -4.65 3.18 -6.75
N CYS A 248 -5.34 2.39 -5.94
CA CYS A 248 -6.76 2.61 -5.65
C CYS A 248 -6.95 4.02 -5.08
N SER A 249 -7.85 4.80 -5.68
CA SER A 249 -8.12 6.18 -5.26
C SER A 249 -8.99 6.23 -4.01
N MET A 250 -8.56 6.99 -3.00
CA MET A 250 -9.27 7.16 -1.73
C MET A 250 -10.69 7.71 -1.93
N GLU A 251 -10.84 8.69 -2.81
CA GLU A 251 -12.14 9.30 -3.10
C GLU A 251 -13.14 8.32 -3.74
N LEU A 252 -12.65 7.38 -4.56
CA LEU A 252 -13.50 6.32 -5.11
C LEU A 252 -13.89 5.32 -4.02
N LEU A 253 -12.92 4.91 -3.19
CA LEU A 253 -13.15 3.92 -2.15
C LEU A 253 -14.11 4.46 -1.07
N LEU A 254 -13.86 5.64 -0.52
CA LEU A 254 -14.75 6.24 0.48
C LEU A 254 -16.11 6.64 -0.10
N GLY A 255 -16.16 7.01 -1.38
CA GLY A 255 -17.44 7.26 -2.08
C GLY A 255 -18.28 5.99 -2.25
N PHE A 256 -17.65 4.83 -2.40
CA PHE A 256 -18.31 3.53 -2.47
C PHE A 256 -18.76 3.02 -1.09
N LEU A 257 -17.90 3.14 -0.07
CA LEU A 257 -18.17 2.67 1.27
C LEU A 257 -19.23 3.55 1.93
N LYS A 258 -20.36 2.94 2.32
CA LYS A 258 -21.49 3.61 3.00
C LYS A 258 -21.49 3.41 4.51
N ASN A 259 -20.36 3.00 5.07
CA ASN A 259 -20.18 3.00 6.51
C ASN A 259 -20.18 4.46 7.00
N PRO A 260 -21.06 4.84 7.98
CA PRO A 260 -21.23 6.22 8.40
C PRO A 260 -20.00 6.88 9.02
N LYS A 261 -18.96 6.10 9.34
CA LYS A 261 -17.69 6.66 9.82
C LYS A 261 -16.87 7.34 8.71
N TYR A 262 -17.10 6.98 7.42
CA TYR A 262 -16.32 7.53 6.31
C TYR A 262 -16.97 8.77 5.71
N HIS A 263 -16.19 9.83 5.51
CA HIS A 263 -16.64 11.10 5.00
C HIS A 263 -15.80 11.53 3.79
N LEU A 264 -16.42 11.65 2.64
CA LEU A 264 -15.77 12.06 1.38
C LEU A 264 -15.37 13.55 1.33
N PRO A 265 -16.14 14.53 1.86
CA PRO A 265 -15.84 15.96 1.69
C PRO A 265 -14.44 16.39 2.14
N PRO A 266 -13.86 15.90 3.27
CA PRO A 266 -12.49 16.24 3.65
C PRO A 266 -11.45 15.83 2.59
N VAL A 267 -11.64 14.66 1.95
CA VAL A 267 -10.75 14.16 0.90
C VAL A 267 -10.80 15.06 -0.33
N LEU A 268 -12.01 15.46 -0.77
CA LEU A 268 -12.19 16.36 -1.92
C LEU A 268 -11.54 17.71 -1.68
N ARG A 269 -11.68 18.25 -0.46
CA ARG A 269 -11.02 19.50 -0.08
C ARG A 269 -9.49 19.36 -0.15
N PHE A 270 -8.96 18.29 0.41
CA PHE A 270 -7.50 18.03 0.37
C PHE A 270 -7.00 17.88 -1.06
N ILE A 271 -7.77 17.23 -1.95
CA ILE A 271 -7.41 17.15 -3.38
C ILE A 271 -7.27 18.56 -3.97
N THR A 272 -8.25 19.44 -3.73
CA THR A 272 -8.23 20.80 -4.24
C THR A 272 -7.04 21.60 -3.69
N ASP A 273 -6.83 21.54 -2.38
CA ASP A 273 -5.90 22.44 -1.71
C ASP A 273 -4.43 21.96 -1.79
N TYR A 274 -4.20 20.64 -2.00
CA TYR A 274 -2.84 20.06 -1.94
C TYR A 274 -2.48 19.19 -3.16
N MET A 275 -3.37 18.31 -3.64
CA MET A 275 -3.01 17.39 -4.73
C MET A 275 -2.94 18.10 -6.09
N LEU A 276 -3.88 19.00 -6.38
CA LEU A 276 -3.84 19.78 -7.62
C LEU A 276 -2.61 20.70 -7.67
N PRO A 277 -2.26 21.46 -6.62
CA PRO A 277 -1.00 22.20 -6.59
C PRO A 277 0.24 21.34 -6.77
N LEU A 278 0.27 20.14 -6.18
CA LEU A 278 1.40 19.23 -6.31
C LEU A 278 1.59 18.77 -7.77
N ARG A 279 0.49 18.48 -8.49
CA ARG A 279 0.53 18.22 -9.95
C ARG A 279 1.03 19.42 -10.75
N GLN A 280 0.58 20.62 -10.41
CA GLN A 280 1.03 21.87 -11.07
C GLN A 280 2.52 22.13 -10.86
N GLN A 281 3.11 21.65 -9.76
CA GLN A 281 4.55 21.67 -9.49
C GLN A 281 5.33 20.59 -10.26
N GLY A 282 4.66 19.80 -11.10
CA GLY A 282 5.31 18.81 -11.98
C GLY A 282 5.45 17.41 -11.37
N VAL A 283 4.81 17.12 -10.23
CA VAL A 283 4.76 15.73 -9.71
C VAL A 283 3.76 14.93 -10.53
N VAL A 284 4.23 13.86 -11.16
CA VAL A 284 3.46 13.06 -12.12
C VAL A 284 3.10 11.70 -11.52
N TRP A 285 1.84 11.34 -11.61
CA TRP A 285 1.31 10.00 -11.35
C TRP A 285 -0.03 9.83 -12.09
N GLY A 286 -0.41 8.59 -12.28
CA GLY A 286 -1.69 8.23 -12.91
C GLY A 286 -1.50 7.40 -14.18
N TYR A 287 -2.62 7.01 -14.76
CA TYR A 287 -2.65 6.17 -15.96
C TYR A 287 -1.95 6.83 -17.15
N ASP A 288 -1.14 6.01 -17.86
CA ASP A 288 -0.62 6.30 -19.18
C ASP A 288 -0.39 4.98 -19.94
N ILE A 289 -0.28 5.02 -21.27
CA ILE A 289 -0.11 3.84 -22.13
C ILE A 289 1.11 2.99 -21.73
N PRO A 290 2.31 3.53 -21.45
CA PRO A 290 3.44 2.72 -21.01
C PRO A 290 3.15 1.88 -19.76
N TYR A 291 2.36 2.40 -18.81
CA TYR A 291 1.97 1.64 -17.62
C TYR A 291 1.00 0.51 -17.94
N LEU A 292 0.01 0.74 -18.83
CA LEU A 292 -0.86 -0.31 -19.34
C LEU A 292 -0.05 -1.46 -19.92
N LEU A 293 0.95 -1.15 -20.76
CA LEU A 293 1.76 -2.16 -21.44
C LEU A 293 2.57 -3.00 -20.45
N THR A 294 3.24 -2.37 -19.48
CA THR A 294 3.97 -3.12 -18.44
C THR A 294 3.04 -3.91 -17.52
N GLY A 295 1.86 -3.37 -17.16
CA GLY A 295 0.86 -4.08 -16.37
C GLY A 295 0.35 -5.32 -17.10
N ARG A 296 -0.03 -5.19 -18.37
CA ARG A 296 -0.50 -6.30 -19.22
C ARG A 296 0.53 -7.42 -19.34
N LEU A 297 1.81 -7.08 -19.46
CA LEU A 297 2.92 -8.05 -19.56
C LEU A 297 3.41 -8.53 -18.18
N ASN A 298 2.75 -8.13 -17.10
CA ASN A 298 3.13 -8.47 -15.74
C ASN A 298 4.60 -8.12 -15.44
N MET A 299 5.04 -6.93 -15.87
CA MET A 299 6.42 -6.45 -15.74
C MET A 299 6.52 -5.31 -14.72
N HIS A 300 7.69 -5.19 -14.09
CA HIS A 300 7.97 -4.06 -13.21
C HIS A 300 7.88 -2.73 -13.98
N PRO A 301 7.22 -1.68 -13.46
CA PRO A 301 6.92 -0.44 -14.20
C PRO A 301 8.13 0.47 -14.45
N SER A 302 9.36 0.06 -14.13
CA SER A 302 10.56 0.90 -14.30
C SER A 302 10.79 1.37 -15.74
N SER A 303 10.56 0.50 -16.73
CA SER A 303 10.68 0.87 -18.14
C SER A 303 9.57 1.83 -18.58
N ALA A 304 8.35 1.65 -18.07
CA ALA A 304 7.25 2.59 -18.31
C ALA A 304 7.53 3.97 -17.69
N ILE A 305 8.05 4.01 -16.47
CA ILE A 305 8.45 5.26 -15.80
C ILE A 305 9.53 5.99 -16.62
N ALA A 306 10.51 5.27 -17.15
CA ALA A 306 11.54 5.86 -18.02
C ALA A 306 10.92 6.41 -19.31
N CYS A 307 10.07 5.63 -19.99
CA CYS A 307 9.37 6.02 -21.22
C CYS A 307 8.57 7.32 -21.02
N VAL A 308 7.78 7.42 -19.96
CA VAL A 308 6.98 8.61 -19.63
C VAL A 308 7.90 9.82 -19.34
N ARG A 309 8.94 9.61 -18.52
CA ARG A 309 9.89 10.68 -18.16
C ARG A 309 10.63 11.24 -19.37
N GLU A 310 10.94 10.39 -20.34
CA GLU A 310 11.64 10.75 -21.59
C GLU A 310 10.70 11.36 -22.62
N GLY A 311 9.39 11.37 -22.37
CA GLY A 311 8.38 11.86 -23.32
C GLY A 311 8.27 11.00 -24.58
N ASN A 312 8.66 9.72 -24.51
CA ASN A 312 8.57 8.82 -25.64
C ASN A 312 7.11 8.44 -25.91
N THR A 313 6.61 8.77 -27.09
CA THR A 313 5.23 8.52 -27.53
C THR A 313 5.12 7.46 -28.62
N ASP A 314 6.23 6.82 -29.03
CA ASP A 314 6.19 5.66 -29.91
C ASP A 314 5.86 4.40 -29.10
N TYR A 315 4.59 4.27 -28.78
CA TYR A 315 4.08 3.17 -27.94
C TYR A 315 4.16 1.81 -28.65
N GLU A 316 4.11 1.77 -29.97
CA GLU A 316 4.26 0.51 -30.71
C GLU A 316 5.70 -0.01 -30.59
N MET A 317 6.68 0.84 -30.82
CA MET A 317 8.10 0.48 -30.65
C MET A 317 8.41 0.12 -29.19
N PHE A 318 7.88 0.88 -28.23
CA PHE A 318 8.02 0.57 -26.82
C PHE A 318 7.44 -0.82 -26.46
N HIS A 319 6.26 -1.14 -26.99
CA HIS A 319 5.65 -2.46 -26.77
C HIS A 319 6.50 -3.59 -27.35
N ARG A 320 7.02 -3.43 -28.58
CA ARG A 320 7.92 -4.43 -29.21
C ARG A 320 9.16 -4.66 -28.34
N ALA A 321 9.79 -3.58 -27.86
CA ALA A 321 10.97 -3.66 -26.99
C ALA A 321 10.69 -4.32 -25.62
N LEU A 322 9.45 -4.27 -25.13
CA LEU A 322 9.04 -5.02 -23.94
C LEU A 322 8.94 -6.52 -24.21
N LEU A 323 8.34 -6.91 -25.36
CA LEU A 323 8.19 -8.32 -25.76
C LEU A 323 9.53 -9.03 -25.99
N GLU A 324 10.58 -8.29 -26.36
CA GLU A 324 11.94 -8.85 -26.52
C GLU A 324 12.64 -9.11 -25.16
N LYS A 325 12.09 -8.60 -24.06
CA LYS A 325 12.65 -8.74 -22.70
C LYS A 325 11.90 -9.76 -21.84
N ASP A 326 10.74 -10.19 -22.29
CA ASP A 326 9.89 -11.17 -21.62
C ASP A 326 10.32 -12.61 -22.03
#